data_27ff13581ae5cd1dee8df57fd31ff982
#
_entry.id   27ff13581ae5cd1dee8df57fd31ff982
#
_cell.length_a   1.000
_cell.length_b   1.000
_cell.length_c   1.000
_cell.angle_alpha   90.00
_cell.angle_beta   90.00
_cell.angle_gamma   90.00
#
_symmetry.space_group_name_H-M   'P 1'
#
loop_
_entity.id
_entity.type
_entity.pdbx_description
1 polymer ?
#
loop_
_entity_poly.entity_id
_entity_poly.type
_entity_poly.pdbx_seq_one_letter_code
_entity_poly.pdbx_strand_id
1 'polypeptide(L)'
;MDRARQMEEDGQKIIKLNIGNLAVFGFDAPEEIQQDMIRNLPNSAGYSDSKGIFGARKAVMHETQRQGIKGVGLEDIYLGNGASELIVMATNGLLDDGDELLLPAPDYPLWTAAVSLSGGTPIHYMCDEANGWMPNIDDIRKKITPHTKGIVVINPNNPTGALYSDNLLLEIIALAREHGLVIFADEVYDKVLYDGVKHTPIASLSTDVLTLTFNSLSKSYRSCGYRAGWLIVSGDKKPAADYIEGLNMLSNMRLCANVPGQWAIQTALGGYQSINDLVGEGGRLRKQRDMAYELITAI
;
A
#
# COMPACT_ATOMS: atom_id res chain seq x y z
N MET A 1 -18.89 -11.25 -9.35
CA MET A 1 -19.73 -10.19 -8.74
C MET A 1 -21.18 -10.28 -9.26
N ASP A 2 -21.40 -10.42 -10.56
CA ASP A 2 -22.76 -10.43 -11.14
C ASP A 2 -23.63 -11.58 -10.62
N ARG A 3 -23.08 -12.78 -10.47
CA ARG A 3 -23.83 -13.92 -9.88
C ARG A 3 -24.25 -13.65 -8.43
N ALA A 4 -23.38 -13.05 -7.61
CA ALA A 4 -23.72 -12.70 -6.23
C ALA A 4 -24.84 -11.67 -6.17
N ARG A 5 -24.81 -10.67 -7.05
CA ARG A 5 -25.86 -9.66 -7.17
C ARG A 5 -27.18 -10.30 -7.58
N GLN A 6 -27.19 -11.19 -8.59
CA GLN A 6 -28.37 -11.92 -8.99
C GLN A 6 -28.99 -12.75 -7.85
N MET A 7 -28.14 -13.44 -7.08
CA MET A 7 -28.58 -14.19 -5.90
C MET A 7 -29.19 -13.29 -4.82
N GLU A 8 -28.64 -12.07 -4.62
CA GLU A 8 -29.21 -11.08 -3.70
C GLU A 8 -30.58 -10.57 -4.20
N GLU A 9 -30.72 -10.32 -5.50
CA GLU A 9 -32.00 -9.96 -6.15
C GLU A 9 -33.05 -11.08 -6.02
N ASP A 10 -32.61 -12.34 -6.05
CA ASP A 10 -33.42 -13.53 -5.80
C ASP A 10 -33.75 -13.76 -4.30
N GLY A 11 -33.37 -12.82 -3.42
CA GLY A 11 -33.67 -12.85 -1.99
C GLY A 11 -32.68 -13.65 -1.13
N GLN A 12 -31.54 -14.09 -1.68
CA GLN A 12 -30.52 -14.82 -0.91
C GLN A 12 -29.61 -13.84 -0.17
N LYS A 13 -29.27 -14.18 1.07
CA LYS A 13 -28.30 -13.40 1.86
C LYS A 13 -26.87 -13.79 1.49
N ILE A 14 -26.13 -12.89 0.86
CA ILE A 14 -24.73 -13.08 0.51
C ILE A 14 -23.82 -12.37 1.52
N ILE A 15 -22.90 -13.11 2.13
CA ILE A 15 -21.85 -12.53 3.00
C ILE A 15 -20.65 -12.18 2.11
N LYS A 16 -20.39 -10.87 1.98
CA LYS A 16 -19.29 -10.36 1.11
C LYS A 16 -17.97 -10.37 1.86
N LEU A 17 -17.10 -11.33 1.57
CA LEU A 17 -15.77 -11.46 2.16
C LEU A 17 -14.63 -11.17 1.18
N ASN A 18 -14.97 -10.65 -0.01
CA ASN A 18 -14.05 -10.43 -1.12
C ASN A 18 -13.25 -9.12 -1.03
N ILE A 19 -13.59 -8.24 -0.08
CA ILE A 19 -12.94 -6.94 0.08
C ILE A 19 -12.83 -6.59 1.56
N GLY A 20 -11.66 -6.09 1.97
CA GLY A 20 -11.40 -5.60 3.32
C GLY A 20 -12.10 -4.26 3.59
N ASN A 21 -13.43 -4.29 3.74
CA ASN A 21 -14.25 -3.13 4.07
C ASN A 21 -14.77 -3.28 5.50
N LEU A 22 -14.04 -2.72 6.46
CA LEU A 22 -14.32 -2.87 7.89
C LEU A 22 -15.59 -2.12 8.35
N ALA A 23 -15.93 -1.01 7.70
CA ALA A 23 -17.07 -0.16 8.08
C ALA A 23 -18.40 -0.92 8.07
N VAL A 24 -18.64 -1.78 7.07
CA VAL A 24 -19.88 -2.58 6.98
C VAL A 24 -20.06 -3.61 8.10
N PHE A 25 -18.99 -3.86 8.86
CA PHE A 25 -18.98 -4.76 10.01
C PHE A 25 -18.92 -4.01 11.35
N GLY A 26 -19.21 -2.70 11.36
CA GLY A 26 -19.24 -1.87 12.56
C GLY A 26 -17.84 -1.56 13.13
N PHE A 27 -16.87 -1.35 12.26
CA PHE A 27 -15.59 -0.77 12.60
C PHE A 27 -15.50 0.63 11.99
N ASP A 28 -15.94 1.62 12.73
CA ASP A 28 -15.98 2.99 12.27
C ASP A 28 -14.57 3.60 12.15
N ALA A 29 -14.43 4.59 11.28
CA ALA A 29 -13.24 5.43 11.25
C ALA A 29 -13.08 6.14 12.61
N PRO A 30 -11.85 6.40 13.09
CA PRO A 30 -11.61 7.17 14.32
C PRO A 30 -12.34 8.51 14.29
N GLU A 31 -12.99 8.84 15.40
CA GLU A 31 -13.82 10.04 15.49
C GLU A 31 -13.03 11.33 15.19
N GLU A 32 -11.80 11.40 15.68
CA GLU A 32 -10.90 12.55 15.49
C GLU A 32 -10.66 12.82 13.99
N ILE A 33 -10.53 11.75 13.20
CA ILE A 33 -10.34 11.84 11.75
C ILE A 33 -11.62 12.35 11.08
N GLN A 34 -12.79 11.84 11.49
CA GLN A 34 -14.08 12.30 10.98
C GLN A 34 -14.31 13.78 11.29
N GLN A 35 -14.06 14.19 12.54
CA GLN A 35 -14.24 15.57 12.98
C GLN A 35 -13.30 16.53 12.25
N ASP A 36 -12.06 16.12 11.97
CA ASP A 36 -11.12 16.94 11.24
C ASP A 36 -11.55 17.16 9.78
N MET A 37 -12.04 16.10 9.11
CA MET A 37 -12.62 16.24 7.78
C MET A 37 -13.83 17.20 7.77
N ILE A 38 -14.76 17.04 8.72
CA ILE A 38 -15.96 17.90 8.82
C ILE A 38 -15.56 19.35 9.00
N ARG A 39 -14.63 19.65 9.92
CA ARG A 39 -14.14 21.02 10.19
C ARG A 39 -13.48 21.65 8.98
N ASN A 40 -12.77 20.88 8.18
CA ASN A 40 -12.04 21.34 7.00
C ASN A 40 -12.83 21.26 5.70
N LEU A 41 -14.07 20.76 5.72
CA LEU A 41 -14.90 20.69 4.54
C LEU A 41 -15.11 22.05 3.83
N PRO A 42 -15.33 23.18 4.55
CA PRO A 42 -15.41 24.49 3.92
C PRO A 42 -14.12 24.91 3.18
N ASN A 43 -12.95 24.40 3.62
CA ASN A 43 -11.64 24.69 3.03
C ASN A 43 -11.30 23.73 1.86
N SER A 44 -12.21 22.84 1.51
CA SER A 44 -11.98 21.77 0.54
C SER A 44 -12.65 22.00 -0.81
N ALA A 45 -13.27 23.16 -1.02
CA ALA A 45 -14.00 23.48 -2.25
C ALA A 45 -13.09 23.74 -3.46
N GLY A 46 -11.85 24.18 -3.23
CA GLY A 46 -10.87 24.46 -4.28
C GLY A 46 -9.90 23.32 -4.50
N TYR A 47 -9.13 23.40 -5.60
CA TYR A 47 -7.99 22.50 -5.82
C TYR A 47 -6.89 22.75 -4.81
N SER A 48 -6.19 21.68 -4.43
CA SER A 48 -4.93 21.76 -3.69
C SER A 48 -3.73 21.70 -4.65
N ASP A 49 -2.53 21.78 -4.09
CA ASP A 49 -1.31 21.39 -4.82
C ASP A 49 -1.45 19.97 -5.39
N SER A 50 -0.87 19.73 -6.56
CA SER A 50 -0.99 18.45 -7.27
C SER A 50 -0.41 17.27 -6.48
N LYS A 51 0.67 17.52 -5.73
CA LYS A 51 1.25 16.52 -4.82
C LYS A 51 0.46 16.37 -3.52
N GLY A 52 -0.44 17.31 -3.20
CA GLY A 52 -1.28 17.30 -2.01
C GLY A 52 -1.00 18.45 -1.04
N ILE A 53 -1.93 18.68 -0.10
CA ILE A 53 -1.83 19.78 0.88
C ILE A 53 -0.57 19.65 1.73
N PHE A 54 0.06 20.80 2.02
CA PHE A 54 1.32 20.86 2.77
C PHE A 54 1.27 20.13 4.12
N GLY A 55 0.21 20.35 4.90
CA GLY A 55 0.06 19.75 6.24
C GLY A 55 0.06 18.21 6.19
N ALA A 56 -0.64 17.62 5.22
CA ALA A 56 -0.70 16.18 5.06
C ALA A 56 0.65 15.61 4.56
N ARG A 57 1.28 16.23 3.57
CA ARG A 57 2.64 15.82 3.11
C ARG A 57 3.66 15.91 4.25
N LYS A 58 3.60 16.97 5.07
CA LYS A 58 4.46 17.13 6.24
C LYS A 58 4.22 16.04 7.29
N ALA A 59 2.97 15.64 7.53
CA ALA A 59 2.65 14.54 8.43
C ALA A 59 3.20 13.20 7.91
N VAL A 60 3.08 12.93 6.62
CA VAL A 60 3.69 11.75 5.97
C VAL A 60 5.21 11.79 6.10
N MET A 61 5.86 12.94 5.86
CA MET A 61 7.31 13.09 6.01
C MET A 61 7.77 12.77 7.44
N HIS A 62 7.06 13.25 8.46
CA HIS A 62 7.40 12.95 9.85
C HIS A 62 7.19 11.47 10.19
N GLU A 63 6.13 10.83 9.65
CA GLU A 63 5.93 9.40 9.83
C GLU A 63 7.07 8.62 9.18
N THR A 64 7.46 8.98 7.97
CA THR A 64 8.60 8.41 7.24
C THR A 64 9.90 8.49 8.05
N GLN A 65 10.15 9.64 8.68
CA GLN A 65 11.31 9.82 9.57
C GLN A 65 11.25 8.92 10.81
N ARG A 66 10.06 8.79 11.43
CA ARG A 66 9.85 7.87 12.58
C ARG A 66 10.08 6.41 12.19
N GLN A 67 9.76 6.04 10.97
CA GLN A 67 10.00 4.71 10.40
C GLN A 67 11.47 4.46 10.02
N GLY A 68 12.36 5.46 10.16
CA GLY A 68 13.78 5.31 9.85
C GLY A 68 14.12 5.42 8.36
N ILE A 69 13.17 5.76 7.50
CA ILE A 69 13.40 5.97 6.07
C ILE A 69 14.14 7.29 5.87
N LYS A 70 15.28 7.27 5.19
CA LYS A 70 16.18 8.43 5.01
C LYS A 70 16.02 9.09 3.65
N GLY A 71 16.43 10.35 3.55
CA GLY A 71 16.54 11.07 2.28
C GLY A 71 15.19 11.47 1.66
N VAL A 72 14.10 11.50 2.44
CA VAL A 72 12.77 11.89 2.00
C VAL A 72 12.45 13.31 2.44
N GLY A 73 12.17 14.19 1.48
CA GLY A 73 11.68 15.54 1.68
C GLY A 73 10.21 15.68 1.27
N LEU A 74 9.66 16.88 1.40
CA LEU A 74 8.27 17.16 1.03
C LEU A 74 7.99 16.89 -0.46
N GLU A 75 8.99 17.15 -1.32
CA GLU A 75 8.84 16.96 -2.77
C GLU A 75 8.85 15.50 -3.21
N ASP A 76 9.23 14.60 -2.33
CA ASP A 76 9.23 13.15 -2.58
C ASP A 76 7.91 12.47 -2.20
N ILE A 77 6.88 13.24 -1.81
CA ILE A 77 5.62 12.74 -1.28
C ILE A 77 4.47 13.17 -2.19
N TYR A 78 3.69 12.19 -2.63
CA TYR A 78 2.50 12.38 -3.47
C TYR A 78 1.28 11.84 -2.73
N LEU A 79 0.24 12.66 -2.57
CA LEU A 79 -1.05 12.20 -2.04
C LEU A 79 -1.94 11.75 -3.19
N GLY A 80 -2.74 10.71 -2.96
CA GLY A 80 -3.60 10.13 -3.98
C GLY A 80 -4.98 9.74 -3.46
N ASN A 81 -5.89 9.45 -4.40
CA ASN A 81 -7.23 8.92 -4.10
C ASN A 81 -7.14 7.45 -3.64
N GLY A 82 -6.49 7.24 -2.49
CA GLY A 82 -6.02 5.98 -1.98
C GLY A 82 -4.73 5.52 -2.67
N ALA A 83 -4.10 4.48 -2.13
CA ALA A 83 -2.91 3.87 -2.73
C ALA A 83 -3.16 3.39 -4.17
N SER A 84 -4.40 3.01 -4.50
CA SER A 84 -4.77 2.47 -5.82
C SER A 84 -4.48 3.44 -6.98
N GLU A 85 -4.79 4.74 -6.82
CA GLU A 85 -4.46 5.73 -7.85
C GLU A 85 -2.95 5.87 -8.02
N LEU A 86 -2.22 5.90 -6.92
CA LEU A 86 -0.76 6.07 -6.92
C LEU A 86 -0.05 4.86 -7.53
N ILE A 87 -0.57 3.65 -7.33
CA ILE A 87 -0.09 2.43 -7.99
C ILE A 87 -0.25 2.56 -9.50
N VAL A 88 -1.43 2.96 -9.98
CA VAL A 88 -1.68 3.17 -11.42
C VAL A 88 -0.79 4.27 -11.98
N MET A 89 -0.63 5.39 -11.27
CA MET A 89 0.28 6.46 -11.68
C MET A 89 1.73 5.98 -11.79
N ALA A 90 2.19 5.21 -10.80
CA ALA A 90 3.57 4.73 -10.75
C ALA A 90 3.86 3.73 -11.86
N THR A 91 2.93 2.82 -12.18
CA THR A 91 3.07 1.87 -13.29
C THR A 91 2.98 2.56 -14.65
N ASN A 92 2.03 3.50 -14.84
CA ASN A 92 1.92 4.27 -16.09
C ASN A 92 3.14 5.15 -16.38
N GLY A 93 3.82 5.65 -15.34
CA GLY A 93 5.02 6.46 -15.50
C GLY A 93 6.28 5.66 -15.80
N LEU A 94 6.28 4.35 -15.53
CA LEU A 94 7.46 3.51 -15.65
C LEU A 94 7.43 2.58 -16.86
N LEU A 95 6.26 2.00 -17.19
CA LEU A 95 6.16 0.83 -18.07
C LEU A 95 5.77 1.23 -19.49
N ASP A 96 6.49 0.67 -20.45
CA ASP A 96 6.17 0.65 -21.88
C ASP A 96 5.87 -0.78 -22.34
N ASP A 97 5.46 -0.94 -23.59
CA ASP A 97 5.25 -2.24 -24.21
C ASP A 97 6.53 -3.08 -24.20
N GLY A 98 6.44 -4.30 -23.68
CA GLY A 98 7.57 -5.21 -23.52
C GLY A 98 8.30 -5.09 -22.17
N ASP A 99 8.00 -4.09 -21.34
CA ASP A 99 8.55 -4.01 -20.01
C ASP A 99 7.88 -4.99 -19.04
N GLU A 100 8.63 -5.46 -18.05
CA GLU A 100 8.17 -6.45 -17.09
C GLU A 100 8.23 -5.90 -15.66
N LEU A 101 7.25 -6.28 -14.83
CA LEU A 101 7.27 -6.03 -13.40
C LEU A 101 7.06 -7.34 -12.65
N LEU A 102 7.95 -7.63 -11.68
CA LEU A 102 7.84 -8.81 -10.82
C LEU A 102 6.79 -8.56 -9.73
N LEU A 103 5.84 -9.50 -9.58
CA LEU A 103 4.77 -9.44 -8.58
C LEU A 103 4.73 -10.72 -7.75
N PRO A 104 4.32 -10.67 -6.46
CA PRO A 104 4.14 -11.89 -5.67
C PRO A 104 2.96 -12.73 -6.20
N ALA A 105 3.02 -14.03 -6.01
CA ALA A 105 1.89 -14.94 -6.18
C ALA A 105 1.67 -15.74 -4.88
N PRO A 106 0.54 -15.50 -4.18
CA PRO A 106 -0.60 -14.65 -4.54
C PRO A 106 -0.33 -13.14 -4.31
N ASP A 107 -1.06 -12.28 -5.05
CA ASP A 107 -0.95 -10.83 -4.96
C ASP A 107 -2.30 -10.14 -4.65
N TYR A 108 -2.24 -8.83 -4.47
CA TYR A 108 -3.39 -7.96 -4.56
C TYR A 108 -3.68 -7.66 -6.04
N PRO A 109 -4.84 -8.11 -6.60
CA PRO A 109 -5.10 -8.13 -8.06
C PRO A 109 -4.96 -6.79 -8.77
N LEU A 110 -5.01 -5.67 -8.03
CA LEU A 110 -4.79 -4.35 -8.60
C LEU A 110 -3.39 -4.23 -9.24
N TRP A 111 -2.35 -4.84 -8.62
CA TRP A 111 -0.99 -4.77 -9.15
C TRP A 111 -0.90 -5.41 -10.53
N THR A 112 -1.40 -6.64 -10.67
CA THR A 112 -1.48 -7.33 -11.98
C THR A 112 -2.25 -6.50 -13.00
N ALA A 113 -3.39 -5.93 -12.61
CA ALA A 113 -4.22 -5.11 -13.50
C ALA A 113 -3.52 -3.81 -13.89
N ALA A 114 -2.88 -3.11 -12.95
CA ALA A 114 -2.18 -1.85 -13.20
C ALA A 114 -1.02 -2.04 -14.17
N VAL A 115 -0.21 -3.08 -13.99
CA VAL A 115 0.90 -3.42 -14.90
C VAL A 115 0.37 -3.69 -16.31
N SER A 116 -0.65 -4.56 -16.43
CA SER A 116 -1.22 -4.91 -17.75
C SER A 116 -1.86 -3.71 -18.45
N LEU A 117 -2.56 -2.84 -17.72
CA LEU A 117 -3.18 -1.64 -18.27
C LEU A 117 -2.17 -0.55 -18.64
N SER A 118 -0.99 -0.58 -18.05
CA SER A 118 0.13 0.33 -18.39
C SER A 118 0.97 -0.17 -19.58
N GLY A 119 0.58 -1.29 -20.22
CA GLY A 119 1.30 -1.86 -21.35
C GLY A 119 2.39 -2.87 -20.97
N GLY A 120 2.70 -3.00 -19.69
CA GLY A 120 3.71 -3.93 -19.19
C GLY A 120 3.19 -5.36 -19.01
N THR A 121 4.12 -6.28 -18.78
CA THR A 121 3.85 -7.71 -18.53
C THR A 121 4.07 -8.04 -17.06
N PRO A 122 3.03 -8.49 -16.33
CA PRO A 122 3.17 -8.93 -14.94
C PRO A 122 3.83 -10.33 -14.90
N ILE A 123 4.97 -10.43 -14.25
CA ILE A 123 5.71 -11.70 -14.04
C ILE A 123 5.60 -12.09 -12.57
N HIS A 124 4.85 -13.14 -12.27
CA HIS A 124 4.59 -13.54 -10.89
C HIS A 124 5.70 -14.42 -10.33
N TYR A 125 6.31 -14.00 -9.20
CA TYR A 125 7.20 -14.85 -8.42
C TYR A 125 6.44 -15.59 -7.32
N MET A 126 6.90 -16.80 -7.00
CA MET A 126 6.23 -17.68 -6.04
C MET A 126 6.46 -17.22 -4.60
N CYS A 127 5.37 -17.12 -3.83
CA CYS A 127 5.41 -17.12 -2.38
C CYS A 127 5.10 -18.55 -1.91
N ASP A 128 6.02 -19.14 -1.15
CA ASP A 128 5.96 -20.56 -0.79
C ASP A 128 5.00 -20.80 0.39
N GLU A 129 3.89 -21.48 0.14
CA GLU A 129 2.89 -21.84 1.15
C GLU A 129 3.49 -22.69 2.27
N ALA A 130 4.35 -23.65 1.93
CA ALA A 130 4.99 -24.53 2.90
C ALA A 130 5.98 -23.79 3.82
N ASN A 131 6.46 -22.63 3.36
CA ASN A 131 7.34 -21.73 4.10
C ASN A 131 6.60 -20.45 4.57
N GLY A 132 5.34 -20.55 4.97
CA GLY A 132 4.58 -19.44 5.50
C GLY A 132 4.32 -18.29 4.51
N TRP A 133 4.22 -18.60 3.23
CA TRP A 133 4.01 -17.65 2.13
C TRP A 133 5.14 -16.64 1.91
N MET A 134 6.37 -17.02 2.29
CA MET A 134 7.53 -16.17 2.04
C MET A 134 7.93 -16.18 0.56
N PRO A 135 8.32 -15.02 -0.02
CA PRO A 135 8.89 -14.94 -1.35
C PRO A 135 10.07 -15.91 -1.55
N ASN A 136 10.05 -16.64 -2.65
CA ASN A 136 11.14 -17.53 -3.04
C ASN A 136 12.19 -16.74 -3.83
N ILE A 137 13.34 -16.46 -3.21
CA ILE A 137 14.42 -15.65 -3.78
C ILE A 137 15.00 -16.27 -5.05
N ASP A 138 15.14 -17.59 -5.08
CA ASP A 138 15.65 -18.30 -6.28
C ASP A 138 14.67 -18.19 -7.46
N ASP A 139 13.37 -18.22 -7.19
CA ASP A 139 12.35 -18.03 -8.22
C ASP A 139 12.33 -16.57 -8.73
N ILE A 140 12.47 -15.57 -7.82
CA ILE A 140 12.64 -14.16 -8.20
C ILE A 140 13.85 -14.04 -9.14
N ARG A 141 15.02 -14.51 -8.73
CA ARG A 141 16.26 -14.44 -9.50
C ARG A 141 16.13 -15.05 -10.90
N LYS A 142 15.45 -16.18 -11.04
CA LYS A 142 15.24 -16.86 -12.32
C LYS A 142 14.31 -16.10 -13.26
N LYS A 143 13.42 -15.26 -12.72
CA LYS A 143 12.41 -14.52 -13.48
C LYS A 143 12.86 -13.11 -13.88
N ILE A 144 14.00 -12.64 -13.37
CA ILE A 144 14.58 -11.37 -13.80
C ILE A 144 15.12 -11.52 -15.21
N THR A 145 14.70 -10.62 -16.10
CA THR A 145 15.16 -10.52 -17.50
C THR A 145 15.68 -9.10 -17.78
N PRO A 146 16.29 -8.83 -18.93
CA PRO A 146 16.68 -7.47 -19.32
C PRO A 146 15.50 -6.49 -19.46
N HIS A 147 14.26 -7.00 -19.53
CA HIS A 147 13.02 -6.20 -19.61
C HIS A 147 12.43 -5.87 -18.23
N THR A 148 12.92 -6.52 -17.17
CA THR A 148 12.41 -6.30 -15.82
C THR A 148 12.79 -4.91 -15.32
N LYS A 149 11.79 -4.08 -14.99
CA LYS A 149 11.97 -2.70 -14.49
C LYS A 149 11.90 -2.60 -12.98
N GLY A 150 11.20 -3.51 -12.33
CA GLY A 150 11.03 -3.43 -10.89
C GLY A 150 10.41 -4.66 -10.27
N ILE A 151 10.30 -4.62 -8.97
CA ILE A 151 9.69 -5.67 -8.15
C ILE A 151 8.68 -5.09 -7.17
N VAL A 152 7.50 -5.68 -7.10
CA VAL A 152 6.47 -5.35 -6.11
C VAL A 152 6.65 -6.21 -4.88
N VAL A 153 6.71 -5.58 -3.72
CA VAL A 153 6.78 -6.22 -2.40
C VAL A 153 5.56 -5.79 -1.61
N ILE A 154 4.65 -6.71 -1.32
CA ILE A 154 3.45 -6.45 -0.52
C ILE A 154 3.72 -6.97 0.89
N ASN A 155 3.95 -6.08 1.85
CA ASN A 155 4.37 -6.47 3.20
C ASN A 155 3.75 -5.58 4.30
N PRO A 156 2.87 -6.11 5.16
CA PRO A 156 2.33 -7.48 5.21
C PRO A 156 1.56 -7.85 3.94
N ASN A 157 1.67 -9.11 3.51
CA ASN A 157 1.12 -9.54 2.23
C ASN A 157 -0.42 -9.59 2.25
N ASN A 158 -1.02 -9.12 1.19
CA ASN A 158 -2.41 -9.36 0.83
C ASN A 158 -2.44 -10.33 -0.37
N PRO A 159 -2.99 -11.57 -0.24
CA PRO A 159 -4.01 -11.96 0.76
C PRO A 159 -3.50 -12.82 1.93
N THR A 160 -2.24 -13.23 1.98
CA THR A 160 -1.78 -14.30 2.89
C THR A 160 -1.60 -13.84 4.35
N GLY A 161 -1.40 -12.53 4.58
CA GLY A 161 -1.04 -11.98 5.88
C GLY A 161 0.42 -12.23 6.29
N ALA A 162 1.24 -12.81 5.42
CA ALA A 162 2.66 -13.04 5.68
C ALA A 162 3.39 -11.71 5.96
N LEU A 163 4.24 -11.71 6.98
CA LEU A 163 5.12 -10.61 7.32
C LEU A 163 6.57 -11.04 7.07
N TYR A 164 7.25 -10.32 6.20
CA TYR A 164 8.59 -10.65 5.75
C TYR A 164 9.66 -10.21 6.76
N SER A 165 10.65 -11.07 6.96
CA SER A 165 11.79 -10.75 7.84
C SER A 165 12.75 -9.76 7.19
N ASP A 166 13.52 -9.04 8.02
CA ASP A 166 14.54 -8.10 7.55
C ASP A 166 15.56 -8.79 6.64
N ASN A 167 15.95 -10.03 6.93
CA ASN A 167 16.88 -10.78 6.11
C ASN A 167 16.33 -11.02 4.69
N LEU A 168 15.06 -11.44 4.59
CA LEU A 168 14.39 -11.63 3.30
C LEU A 168 14.27 -10.32 2.52
N LEU A 169 13.92 -9.23 3.20
CA LEU A 169 13.85 -7.90 2.58
C LEU A 169 15.24 -7.45 2.07
N LEU A 170 16.31 -7.72 2.82
CA LEU A 170 17.70 -7.42 2.40
C LEU A 170 18.11 -8.25 1.17
N GLU A 171 17.68 -9.51 1.05
CA GLU A 171 17.92 -10.32 -0.15
C GLU A 171 17.20 -9.74 -1.38
N ILE A 172 15.94 -9.29 -1.23
CA ILE A 172 15.19 -8.61 -2.29
C ILE A 172 15.90 -7.29 -2.69
N ILE A 173 16.34 -6.49 -1.72
CA ILE A 173 17.11 -5.26 -1.97
C ILE A 173 18.40 -5.57 -2.73
N ALA A 174 19.10 -6.65 -2.37
CA ALA A 174 20.32 -7.05 -3.06
C ALA A 174 20.08 -7.39 -4.53
N LEU A 175 18.99 -8.13 -4.84
CA LEU A 175 18.58 -8.41 -6.22
C LEU A 175 18.19 -7.12 -6.97
N ALA A 176 17.42 -6.25 -6.34
CA ALA A 176 17.04 -4.99 -6.96
C ALA A 176 18.26 -4.11 -7.27
N ARG A 177 19.25 -4.06 -6.38
CA ARG A 177 20.51 -3.36 -6.60
C ARG A 177 21.35 -3.98 -7.73
N GLU A 178 21.48 -5.31 -7.75
CA GLU A 178 22.24 -6.06 -8.75
C GLU A 178 21.73 -5.80 -10.18
N HIS A 179 20.40 -5.71 -10.32
CA HIS A 179 19.73 -5.60 -11.62
C HIS A 179 19.18 -4.19 -11.92
N GLY A 180 19.40 -3.21 -11.06
CA GLY A 180 18.91 -1.84 -11.26
C GLY A 180 17.38 -1.71 -11.22
N LEU A 181 16.70 -2.54 -10.42
CA LEU A 181 15.25 -2.59 -10.33
C LEU A 181 14.72 -1.53 -9.36
N VAL A 182 13.54 -0.99 -9.67
CA VAL A 182 12.74 -0.18 -8.75
C VAL A 182 11.97 -1.10 -7.79
N ILE A 183 11.98 -0.79 -6.50
CA ILE A 183 11.14 -1.50 -5.52
C ILE A 183 9.83 -0.74 -5.35
N PHE A 184 8.70 -1.42 -5.54
CA PHE A 184 7.35 -0.94 -5.24
C PHE A 184 6.88 -1.61 -3.95
N ALA A 185 6.94 -0.87 -2.84
CA ALA A 185 6.60 -1.37 -1.51
C ALA A 185 5.14 -1.03 -1.15
N ASP A 186 4.25 -2.01 -1.22
CA ASP A 186 2.86 -1.89 -0.74
C ASP A 186 2.83 -2.22 0.75
N GLU A 187 2.77 -1.18 1.58
CA GLU A 187 2.81 -1.30 3.04
C GLU A 187 1.47 -0.87 3.69
N VAL A 188 0.35 -1.01 2.96
CA VAL A 188 -0.97 -0.56 3.41
C VAL A 188 -1.43 -1.27 4.70
N TYR A 189 -0.89 -2.44 5.01
CA TYR A 189 -1.19 -3.22 6.22
C TYR A 189 -0.14 -3.08 7.33
N ASP A 190 0.79 -2.14 7.24
CA ASP A 190 1.94 -1.94 8.15
C ASP A 190 1.60 -1.92 9.65
N LYS A 191 0.38 -1.51 10.01
CA LYS A 191 -0.09 -1.41 11.40
C LYS A 191 -1.15 -2.47 11.77
N VAL A 192 -1.54 -3.33 10.83
CA VAL A 192 -2.48 -4.43 11.11
C VAL A 192 -1.67 -5.68 11.49
N LEU A 193 -1.09 -5.62 12.68
CA LEU A 193 -0.14 -6.60 13.19
C LEU A 193 -0.66 -7.24 14.46
N TYR A 194 -0.50 -8.56 14.57
CA TYR A 194 -0.93 -9.35 15.72
C TYR A 194 0.28 -9.93 16.47
N ASP A 195 0.05 -10.40 17.69
CA ASP A 195 1.00 -11.23 18.45
C ASP A 195 2.36 -10.55 18.74
N GLY A 196 2.38 -9.20 18.75
CA GLY A 196 3.56 -8.43 19.10
C GLY A 196 4.65 -8.36 18.02
N VAL A 197 4.38 -8.86 16.80
CA VAL A 197 5.31 -8.72 15.68
C VAL A 197 5.43 -7.27 15.25
N LYS A 198 6.54 -6.92 14.58
CA LYS A 198 6.82 -5.57 14.09
C LYS A 198 7.05 -5.59 12.61
N HIS A 199 6.52 -4.61 11.92
CA HIS A 199 6.79 -4.34 10.52
C HIS A 199 8.08 -3.52 10.39
N THR A 200 8.93 -3.91 9.44
CA THR A 200 10.08 -3.12 9.01
C THR A 200 9.81 -2.60 7.60
N PRO A 201 9.72 -1.28 7.39
CA PRO A 201 9.59 -0.71 6.05
C PRO A 201 10.82 -1.05 5.22
N ILE A 202 10.65 -1.64 4.03
CA ILE A 202 11.78 -2.04 3.18
C ILE A 202 12.68 -0.84 2.83
N ALA A 203 12.09 0.34 2.66
CA ALA A 203 12.81 1.57 2.37
C ALA A 203 13.72 2.04 3.52
N SER A 204 13.54 1.54 4.75
CA SER A 204 14.43 1.85 5.89
C SER A 204 15.74 1.07 5.86
N LEU A 205 15.79 -0.03 5.10
CA LEU A 205 16.92 -0.95 5.01
C LEU A 205 17.92 -0.60 3.91
N SER A 206 17.59 0.37 3.03
CA SER A 206 18.46 0.80 1.93
C SER A 206 18.32 2.29 1.67
N THR A 207 19.44 2.91 1.22
CA THR A 207 19.44 4.33 0.81
C THR A 207 19.87 4.52 -0.64
N ASP A 208 20.16 3.45 -1.34
CA ASP A 208 20.73 3.44 -2.69
C ASP A 208 19.81 2.81 -3.75
N VAL A 209 18.84 1.98 -3.34
CA VAL A 209 17.85 1.40 -4.25
C VAL A 209 16.61 2.30 -4.29
N LEU A 210 16.22 2.73 -5.49
CA LEU A 210 14.99 3.50 -5.65
C LEU A 210 13.80 2.69 -5.16
N THR A 211 13.10 3.24 -4.17
CA THR A 211 11.94 2.59 -3.56
C THR A 211 10.75 3.54 -3.54
N LEU A 212 9.63 3.08 -4.07
CA LEU A 212 8.34 3.73 -4.01
C LEU A 212 7.48 3.03 -2.94
N THR A 213 7.23 3.70 -1.83
CA THR A 213 6.41 3.14 -0.73
C THR A 213 4.99 3.67 -0.77
N PHE A 214 4.02 2.77 -0.81
CA PHE A 214 2.58 3.06 -0.86
C PHE A 214 1.92 2.75 0.47
N ASN A 215 1.11 3.68 0.96
CA ASN A 215 0.30 3.48 2.15
C ASN A 215 -1.00 4.29 2.08
N SER A 216 -1.93 4.09 3.02
CA SER A 216 -3.22 4.78 3.01
C SER A 216 -3.92 4.74 4.37
N LEU A 217 -4.99 5.54 4.49
CA LEU A 217 -5.90 5.48 5.63
C LEU A 217 -6.88 4.31 5.57
N SER A 218 -6.88 3.55 4.46
CA SER A 218 -7.94 2.57 4.16
C SER A 218 -8.04 1.42 5.16
N LYS A 219 -6.91 0.92 5.67
CA LYS A 219 -6.87 -0.30 6.50
C LYS A 219 -6.63 0.02 7.96
N SER A 220 -5.47 0.55 8.28
CA SER A 220 -5.08 0.85 9.67
C SER A 220 -6.02 1.86 10.35
N TYR A 221 -6.62 2.76 9.57
CA TYR A 221 -7.56 3.77 10.08
C TYR A 221 -9.03 3.51 9.71
N ARG A 222 -9.35 2.35 9.12
CA ARG A 222 -10.71 1.90 8.79
C ARG A 222 -11.53 2.89 7.96
N SER A 223 -10.87 3.73 7.17
CA SER A 223 -11.46 4.82 6.41
C SER A 223 -11.27 4.67 4.89
N CYS A 224 -11.49 3.45 4.38
CA CYS A 224 -11.25 3.15 2.96
C CYS A 224 -12.11 3.98 2.01
N GLY A 225 -13.29 4.44 2.44
CA GLY A 225 -14.18 5.32 1.69
C GLY A 225 -13.69 6.76 1.59
N TYR A 226 -12.77 7.21 2.44
CA TYR A 226 -12.21 8.58 2.39
C TYR A 226 -11.23 8.78 1.24
N ARG A 227 -10.78 7.69 0.62
CA ARG A 227 -9.89 7.71 -0.53
C ARG A 227 -8.65 8.57 -0.30
N ALA A 228 -7.96 8.39 0.82
CA ALA A 228 -6.72 9.08 1.16
C ALA A 228 -5.56 8.09 1.26
N GLY A 229 -4.53 8.31 0.46
CA GLY A 229 -3.29 7.53 0.45
C GLY A 229 -2.10 8.38 0.05
N TRP A 230 -0.92 7.82 0.16
CA TRP A 230 0.32 8.50 -0.19
C TRP A 230 1.34 7.54 -0.80
N LEU A 231 2.20 8.12 -1.61
CA LEU A 231 3.39 7.53 -2.20
C LEU A 231 4.60 8.31 -1.69
N ILE A 232 5.65 7.61 -1.28
CA ILE A 232 6.93 8.15 -0.85
C ILE A 232 8.00 7.65 -1.80
N VAL A 233 8.81 8.55 -2.36
CA VAL A 233 9.97 8.23 -3.20
C VAL A 233 11.24 8.34 -2.37
N SER A 234 11.98 7.24 -2.22
CA SER A 234 13.21 7.15 -1.43
C SER A 234 14.34 6.44 -2.20
N GLY A 235 15.53 6.39 -1.63
CA GLY A 235 16.71 5.80 -2.27
C GLY A 235 17.44 6.77 -3.20
N ASP A 236 18.26 6.25 -4.14
CA ASP A 236 18.95 7.08 -5.13
C ASP A 236 17.99 7.48 -6.25
N LYS A 237 17.64 8.75 -6.26
CA LYS A 237 16.69 9.36 -7.21
C LYS A 237 17.36 9.87 -8.50
N LYS A 238 18.68 9.99 -8.51
CA LYS A 238 19.38 10.59 -9.65
C LYS A 238 19.24 9.81 -10.97
N PRO A 239 19.40 8.47 -10.97
CA PRO A 239 19.22 7.68 -12.19
C PRO A 239 17.76 7.66 -12.69
N ALA A 240 16.81 7.98 -11.81
CA ALA A 240 15.37 7.93 -12.08
C ALA A 240 14.74 9.33 -12.21
N ALA A 241 15.52 10.36 -12.51
CA ALA A 241 15.04 11.74 -12.60
C ALA A 241 13.89 11.90 -13.60
N ASP A 242 13.99 11.26 -14.76
CA ASP A 242 12.95 11.31 -15.80
C ASP A 242 11.67 10.58 -15.37
N TYR A 243 11.80 9.45 -14.66
CA TYR A 243 10.66 8.75 -14.10
C TYR A 243 9.94 9.59 -13.04
N ILE A 244 10.70 10.25 -12.16
CA ILE A 244 10.14 11.15 -11.13
C ILE A 244 9.45 12.34 -11.80
N GLU A 245 10.00 12.87 -12.88
CA GLU A 245 9.33 13.92 -13.65
C GLU A 245 8.03 13.42 -14.29
N GLY A 246 8.02 12.18 -14.80
CA GLY A 246 6.80 11.52 -15.26
C GLY A 246 5.72 11.44 -14.17
N LEU A 247 6.09 11.11 -12.93
CA LEU A 247 5.18 11.14 -11.78
C LEU A 247 4.65 12.54 -11.48
N ASN A 248 5.50 13.58 -11.58
CA ASN A 248 5.10 14.99 -11.45
C ASN A 248 4.07 15.36 -12.52
N MET A 249 4.32 15.00 -13.77
CA MET A 249 3.42 15.27 -14.89
C MET A 249 2.05 14.60 -14.69
N LEU A 250 2.02 13.31 -14.33
CA LEU A 250 0.79 12.57 -14.06
C LEU A 250 0.01 13.18 -12.89
N SER A 251 0.72 13.57 -11.83
CA SER A 251 0.13 14.28 -10.69
C SER A 251 -0.49 15.61 -11.11
N ASN A 252 0.19 16.39 -11.96
CA ASN A 252 -0.31 17.66 -12.47
C ASN A 252 -1.51 17.47 -13.39
N MET A 253 -1.50 16.47 -14.27
CA MET A 253 -2.60 16.17 -15.19
C MET A 253 -3.92 15.89 -14.48
N ARG A 254 -3.90 15.17 -13.35
CA ARG A 254 -5.13 14.91 -12.58
C ARG A 254 -5.54 16.08 -11.67
N LEU A 255 -4.78 17.17 -11.62
CA LEU A 255 -4.92 18.35 -10.76
C LEU A 255 -4.56 18.09 -9.30
N CYS A 256 -5.39 17.38 -8.52
CA CYS A 256 -5.09 16.99 -7.15
C CYS A 256 -5.90 15.75 -6.72
N ALA A 257 -5.49 15.12 -5.62
CA ALA A 257 -6.32 14.13 -4.94
C ALA A 257 -7.53 14.82 -4.27
N ASN A 258 -8.53 14.02 -3.88
CA ASN A 258 -9.70 14.56 -3.18
C ASN A 258 -9.28 15.32 -1.91
N VAL A 259 -9.60 16.61 -1.87
CA VAL A 259 -9.11 17.51 -0.81
C VAL A 259 -9.69 17.17 0.57
N PRO A 260 -10.98 16.84 0.72
CA PRO A 260 -11.52 16.43 2.02
C PRO A 260 -10.75 15.28 2.68
N GLY A 261 -10.39 14.25 1.90
CA GLY A 261 -9.65 13.10 2.43
C GLY A 261 -8.21 13.42 2.84
N GLN A 262 -7.59 14.40 2.21
CA GLN A 262 -6.23 14.81 2.55
C GLN A 262 -6.12 15.40 3.96
N TRP A 263 -7.14 16.14 4.43
CA TRP A 263 -7.16 16.70 5.78
C TRP A 263 -7.10 15.64 6.87
N ALA A 264 -7.69 14.47 6.63
CA ALA A 264 -7.67 13.35 7.56
C ALA A 264 -6.26 12.78 7.84
N ILE A 265 -5.31 12.94 6.91
CA ILE A 265 -3.99 12.31 6.99
C ILE A 265 -3.18 12.83 8.17
N GLN A 266 -3.19 14.15 8.41
CA GLN A 266 -2.43 14.75 9.50
C GLN A 266 -2.90 14.24 10.87
N THR A 267 -4.21 14.24 11.10
CA THR A 267 -4.81 13.76 12.34
C THR A 267 -4.62 12.24 12.51
N ALA A 268 -4.74 11.48 11.43
CA ALA A 268 -4.50 10.04 11.46
C ALA A 268 -3.06 9.68 11.87
N LEU A 269 -2.07 10.31 11.24
CA LEU A 269 -0.66 9.98 11.49
C LEU A 269 -0.13 10.59 12.79
N GLY A 270 -0.64 11.75 13.21
CA GLY A 270 -0.23 12.44 14.43
C GLY A 270 -1.03 12.07 15.68
N GLY A 271 -2.19 11.45 15.50
CA GLY A 271 -3.12 11.13 16.57
C GLY A 271 -2.94 9.75 17.21
N TYR A 272 -3.95 9.37 17.98
CA TYR A 272 -3.99 8.07 18.63
C TYR A 272 -4.13 6.93 17.61
N GLN A 273 -3.31 5.90 17.76
CA GLN A 273 -3.30 4.75 16.85
C GLN A 273 -4.28 3.67 17.33
N SER A 274 -5.57 3.93 17.20
CA SER A 274 -6.65 3.06 17.70
C SER A 274 -6.72 1.67 17.05
N ILE A 275 -5.97 1.43 15.98
CA ILE A 275 -5.79 0.09 15.43
C ILE A 275 -5.17 -0.86 16.45
N ASN A 276 -4.26 -0.35 17.32
CA ASN A 276 -3.60 -1.14 18.34
C ASN A 276 -4.60 -1.76 19.34
N ASP A 277 -5.71 -1.05 19.65
CA ASP A 277 -6.76 -1.58 20.52
C ASP A 277 -7.52 -2.73 19.88
N LEU A 278 -7.56 -2.78 18.56
CA LEU A 278 -8.28 -3.80 17.80
C LEU A 278 -7.45 -5.06 17.56
N VAL A 279 -6.14 -4.90 17.31
CA VAL A 279 -5.23 -6.01 17.01
C VAL A 279 -4.48 -6.51 18.24
N GLY A 280 -4.42 -5.71 19.30
CA GLY A 280 -3.79 -6.05 20.58
C GLY A 280 -4.53 -7.11 21.39
N GLU A 281 -4.00 -7.44 22.55
CA GLU A 281 -4.62 -8.40 23.47
C GLU A 281 -6.03 -7.95 23.86
N GLY A 282 -7.00 -8.86 23.75
CA GLY A 282 -8.41 -8.56 24.02
C GLY A 282 -9.12 -7.75 22.93
N GLY A 283 -8.41 -7.29 21.91
CA GLY A 283 -8.96 -6.51 20.80
C GLY A 283 -9.94 -7.31 19.93
N ARG A 284 -10.93 -6.60 19.36
CA ARG A 284 -12.02 -7.22 18.59
C ARG A 284 -11.50 -7.95 17.34
N LEU A 285 -10.58 -7.36 16.58
CA LEU A 285 -10.04 -8.02 15.38
C LEU A 285 -9.23 -9.26 15.75
N ARG A 286 -8.43 -9.19 16.81
CA ARG A 286 -7.67 -10.35 17.30
C ARG A 286 -8.60 -11.49 17.71
N LYS A 287 -9.62 -11.22 18.53
CA LYS A 287 -10.61 -12.23 18.93
C LYS A 287 -11.31 -12.88 17.73
N GLN A 288 -11.69 -12.09 16.72
CA GLN A 288 -12.34 -12.60 15.52
C GLN A 288 -11.39 -13.44 14.67
N ARG A 289 -10.11 -13.04 14.53
CA ARG A 289 -9.09 -13.84 13.86
C ARG A 289 -8.91 -15.20 14.56
N ASP A 290 -8.72 -15.19 15.87
CA ASP A 290 -8.44 -16.39 16.64
C ASP A 290 -9.65 -17.36 16.56
N MET A 291 -10.86 -16.85 16.75
CA MET A 291 -12.09 -17.64 16.58
C MET A 291 -12.23 -18.21 15.17
N ALA A 292 -11.97 -17.40 14.13
CA ALA A 292 -12.04 -17.86 12.75
C ALA A 292 -11.02 -18.97 12.47
N TYR A 293 -9.80 -18.82 13.00
CA TYR A 293 -8.76 -19.84 12.87
C TYR A 293 -9.19 -21.15 13.53
N GLU A 294 -9.65 -21.11 14.79
CA GLU A 294 -10.12 -22.28 15.50
C GLU A 294 -11.27 -23.01 14.76
N LEU A 295 -12.26 -22.25 14.28
CA LEU A 295 -13.41 -22.82 13.59
C LEU A 295 -13.05 -23.46 12.24
N ILE A 296 -12.14 -22.83 11.47
CA ILE A 296 -11.75 -23.34 10.13
C ILE A 296 -10.82 -24.55 10.26
N THR A 297 -9.93 -24.54 11.25
CA THR A 297 -8.97 -25.65 11.42
C THR A 297 -9.56 -26.85 12.17
N ALA A 298 -10.76 -26.72 12.74
CA ALA A 298 -11.47 -27.84 13.38
C ALA A 298 -12.25 -28.74 12.39
N ILE A 299 -12.28 -28.38 11.10
CA ILE A 299 -12.91 -29.14 10.01
C ILE A 299 -11.90 -30.08 9.39
#